data_e17d83154aaa28ae2752c0d07b8a8498
#
_entry.id   e17d83154aaa28ae2752c0d07b8a8498
#
_cell.length_a   1.000
_cell.length_b   1.000
_cell.length_c   1.000
_cell.angle_alpha   90.00
_cell.angle_beta   90.00
_cell.angle_gamma   90.00
#
_symmetry.space_group_name_H-M   'P 1'
#
loop_
_entity.id
_entity.type
_entity.pdbx_description
1 polymer ?
#
loop_
_entity_poly.entity_id
_entity_poly.type
_entity_poly.pdbx_seq_one_letter_code
_entity_poly.pdbx_strand_id
1 'polypeptide(L)'
;IFHTYEDDNQPSFTVDLLLDASASRLQYQEMLAAQGVIISKSLVECNIPVRVTRFCSVRGYTVFHILKSFRDKKCDNIFNYYAAGWNRDGLAFRGIGKILDMNPGVADRHLVIILTDAAPNDSQRILPSQDSPFGHDYSDDISVNDAANEVRALRDKGIHVSAVFMGNDAAANSAEKIYGKEFTRIRRI
;
A
#
# COMPACT_ATOMS: atom_id res chain seq x y z
N ILE A 1 26.97 8.33 -40.68
CA ILE A 1 26.59 8.80 -39.32
C ILE A 1 25.76 7.67 -38.72
N PHE A 2 26.35 6.91 -37.79
CA PHE A 2 25.64 5.89 -37.03
C PHE A 2 24.98 6.61 -35.84
N HIS A 3 23.67 6.66 -35.81
CA HIS A 3 22.95 7.01 -34.58
C HIS A 3 22.93 5.76 -33.71
N THR A 4 23.76 5.74 -32.67
CA THR A 4 23.63 4.82 -31.57
C THR A 4 22.40 5.30 -30.77
N TYR A 5 21.28 4.59 -30.86
CA TYR A 5 20.23 4.71 -29.87
C TYR A 5 20.84 4.09 -28.61
N GLU A 6 21.22 4.92 -27.66
CA GLU A 6 21.35 4.46 -26.29
C GLU A 6 19.93 4.08 -25.88
N ASP A 7 19.69 2.78 -25.79
CA ASP A 7 18.50 2.23 -25.17
C ASP A 7 18.62 2.58 -23.69
N ASP A 8 17.98 3.67 -23.30
CA ASP A 8 17.97 4.14 -21.92
C ASP A 8 17.05 3.19 -21.13
N ASN A 9 17.59 1.99 -20.84
CA ASN A 9 16.95 0.86 -20.17
C ASN A 9 16.78 1.12 -18.66
N GLN A 10 16.87 2.39 -18.25
CA GLN A 10 16.58 2.80 -16.89
C GLN A 10 15.06 2.82 -16.67
N PRO A 11 14.55 2.16 -15.64
CA PRO A 11 13.13 2.20 -15.36
C PRO A 11 12.71 3.64 -15.04
N SER A 12 11.63 4.10 -15.66
CA SER A 12 11.12 5.47 -15.47
C SER A 12 10.55 5.70 -14.06
N PHE A 13 10.20 4.64 -13.35
CA PHE A 13 9.70 4.68 -11.97
C PHE A 13 9.82 3.32 -11.29
N THR A 14 9.72 3.29 -9.96
CA THR A 14 9.58 2.06 -9.16
C THR A 14 8.20 1.98 -8.54
N VAL A 15 7.74 0.77 -8.26
CA VAL A 15 6.42 0.51 -7.66
C VAL A 15 6.57 -0.19 -6.33
N ASP A 16 5.91 0.35 -5.30
CA ASP A 16 5.61 -0.35 -4.06
C ASP A 16 4.16 -0.79 -4.07
N LEU A 17 3.92 -2.09 -4.17
CA LEU A 17 2.60 -2.69 -4.10
C LEU A 17 2.32 -3.12 -2.66
N LEU A 18 1.41 -2.41 -1.99
CA LEU A 18 0.97 -2.70 -0.64
C LEU A 18 -0.30 -3.57 -0.68
N LEU A 19 -0.28 -4.66 0.05
CA LEU A 19 -1.42 -5.55 0.20
C LEU A 19 -1.95 -5.42 1.64
N ASP A 20 -3.14 -4.87 1.77
CA ASP A 20 -3.86 -4.88 3.05
C ASP A 20 -4.11 -6.33 3.46
N ALA A 21 -3.56 -6.72 4.60
CA ALA A 21 -3.65 -8.07 5.15
C ALA A 21 -4.43 -8.10 6.46
N SER A 22 -5.37 -7.17 6.66
CA SER A 22 -6.30 -7.21 7.79
C SER A 22 -7.25 -8.39 7.72
N ALA A 23 -7.85 -8.77 8.86
CA ALA A 23 -8.74 -9.92 8.97
C ALA A 23 -10.00 -9.81 8.09
N SER A 24 -10.43 -8.60 7.72
CA SER A 24 -11.50 -8.38 6.75
C SER A 24 -11.20 -8.98 5.37
N ARG A 25 -9.92 -9.24 5.08
CA ARG A 25 -9.44 -9.84 3.81
C ARG A 25 -9.38 -11.37 3.81
N LEU A 26 -9.65 -12.05 4.95
CA LEU A 26 -9.51 -13.51 5.08
C LEU A 26 -10.20 -14.30 3.96
N GLN A 27 -11.44 -13.98 3.66
CA GLN A 27 -12.20 -14.69 2.61
C GLN A 27 -11.74 -14.37 1.18
N TYR A 28 -10.82 -13.40 1.01
CA TYR A 28 -10.32 -12.93 -0.29
C TYR A 28 -8.82 -13.11 -0.45
N GLN A 29 -8.16 -13.77 0.51
CA GLN A 29 -6.70 -13.83 0.55
C GLN A 29 -6.08 -14.48 -0.69
N GLU A 30 -6.68 -15.53 -1.24
CA GLU A 30 -6.21 -16.17 -2.46
C GLU A 30 -6.33 -15.24 -3.67
N MET A 31 -7.45 -14.52 -3.77
CA MET A 31 -7.67 -13.55 -4.83
C MET A 31 -6.68 -12.38 -4.73
N LEU A 32 -6.43 -11.85 -3.53
CA LEU A 32 -5.46 -10.79 -3.29
C LEU A 32 -4.03 -11.23 -3.65
N ALA A 33 -3.64 -12.43 -3.25
CA ALA A 33 -2.36 -13.00 -3.62
C ALA A 33 -2.23 -13.12 -5.16
N ALA A 34 -3.25 -13.66 -5.83
CA ALA A 34 -3.28 -13.80 -7.28
C ALA A 34 -3.20 -12.43 -7.99
N GLN A 35 -3.94 -11.43 -7.53
CA GLN A 35 -3.87 -10.06 -8.07
C GLN A 35 -2.49 -9.46 -7.86
N GLY A 36 -1.90 -9.62 -6.67
CA GLY A 36 -0.53 -9.19 -6.38
C GLY A 36 0.48 -9.82 -7.34
N VAL A 37 0.35 -11.12 -7.63
CA VAL A 37 1.20 -11.84 -8.59
C VAL A 37 1.00 -11.30 -10.01
N ILE A 38 -0.24 -11.13 -10.47
CA ILE A 38 -0.55 -10.66 -11.82
C ILE A 38 0.04 -9.26 -12.03
N ILE A 39 -0.25 -8.32 -11.12
CA ILE A 39 0.26 -6.94 -11.20
C ILE A 39 1.79 -6.95 -11.21
N SER A 40 2.40 -7.72 -10.30
CA SER A 40 3.86 -7.77 -10.19
C SER A 40 4.52 -8.38 -11.41
N LYS A 41 3.97 -9.45 -11.98
CA LYS A 41 4.49 -10.06 -13.21
C LYS A 41 4.41 -9.09 -14.38
N SER A 42 3.26 -8.42 -14.57
CA SER A 42 3.10 -7.43 -15.63
C SER A 42 4.12 -6.28 -15.50
N LEU A 43 4.36 -5.79 -14.28
CA LEU A 43 5.37 -4.75 -14.06
C LEU A 43 6.79 -5.25 -14.36
N VAL A 44 7.15 -6.46 -13.93
CA VAL A 44 8.45 -7.07 -14.20
C VAL A 44 8.66 -7.29 -15.71
N GLU A 45 7.63 -7.75 -16.44
CA GLU A 45 7.67 -7.92 -17.89
C GLU A 45 7.87 -6.58 -18.63
N CYS A 46 7.37 -5.49 -18.05
CA CYS A 46 7.60 -4.12 -18.54
C CYS A 46 8.92 -3.50 -18.04
N ASN A 47 9.82 -4.26 -17.44
CA ASN A 47 11.07 -3.79 -16.81
C ASN A 47 10.85 -2.72 -15.71
N ILE A 48 9.70 -2.72 -15.05
CA ILE A 48 9.39 -1.83 -13.93
C ILE A 48 9.69 -2.56 -12.61
N PRO A 49 10.65 -2.08 -11.82
CA PRO A 49 10.96 -2.67 -10.52
C PRO A 49 9.78 -2.55 -9.57
N VAL A 50 9.38 -3.68 -8.99
CA VAL A 50 8.26 -3.73 -8.04
C VAL A 50 8.66 -4.43 -6.76
N ARG A 51 8.38 -3.81 -5.61
CA ARG A 51 8.41 -4.42 -4.28
C ARG A 51 6.98 -4.69 -3.85
N VAL A 52 6.74 -5.88 -3.29
CA VAL A 52 5.42 -6.27 -2.78
C VAL A 52 5.52 -6.48 -1.28
N THR A 53 4.70 -5.78 -0.55
CA THR A 53 4.68 -5.83 0.90
C THR A 53 3.23 -6.01 1.37
N ARG A 54 2.98 -7.03 2.19
CA ARG A 54 1.74 -7.09 2.94
C ARG A 54 1.90 -6.37 4.27
N PHE A 55 0.84 -5.76 4.77
CA PHE A 55 0.83 -5.14 6.09
C PHE A 55 -0.43 -5.49 6.86
N CYS A 56 -0.28 -5.57 8.17
CA CYS A 56 -1.39 -5.66 9.12
C CYS A 56 -0.97 -5.04 10.45
N SER A 57 -1.93 -4.82 11.34
CA SER A 57 -1.66 -4.33 12.70
C SER A 57 -1.95 -5.40 13.73
N VAL A 58 -1.00 -5.61 14.62
CA VAL A 58 -1.09 -6.57 15.73
C VAL A 58 -0.70 -5.84 17.01
N ARG A 59 -1.60 -5.80 17.99
CA ARG A 59 -1.38 -5.12 19.28
C ARG A 59 -0.91 -3.66 19.13
N GLY A 60 -1.45 -2.93 18.15
CA GLY A 60 -1.09 -1.52 17.89
C GLY A 60 0.20 -1.31 17.11
N TYR A 61 0.90 -2.37 16.72
CA TYR A 61 2.08 -2.31 15.86
C TYR A 61 1.70 -2.66 14.44
N THR A 62 2.14 -1.85 13.47
CA THR A 62 2.04 -2.21 12.06
C THR A 62 3.22 -3.09 11.66
N VAL A 63 2.91 -4.27 11.16
CA VAL A 63 3.88 -5.29 10.74
C VAL A 63 3.93 -5.32 9.23
N PHE A 64 5.12 -5.14 8.68
CA PHE A 64 5.40 -5.29 7.25
C PHE A 64 6.06 -6.64 6.99
N HIS A 65 5.58 -7.32 5.97
CA HIS A 65 6.23 -8.52 5.45
C HIS A 65 6.48 -8.35 3.95
N ILE A 66 7.74 -8.19 3.59
CA ILE A 66 8.15 -8.06 2.20
C ILE A 66 8.07 -9.44 1.54
N LEU A 67 7.12 -9.58 0.61
CA LEU A 67 6.88 -10.81 -0.16
C LEU A 67 7.76 -10.88 -1.40
N LYS A 68 8.14 -9.71 -1.96
CA LYS A 68 9.01 -9.57 -3.10
C LYS A 68 9.82 -8.28 -2.97
N SER A 69 11.13 -8.35 -3.14
CA SER A 69 11.99 -7.16 -3.22
C SER A 69 12.12 -6.66 -4.67
N PHE A 70 12.67 -5.46 -4.86
CA PHE A 70 12.95 -4.91 -6.20
C PHE A 70 13.90 -5.79 -7.01
N ARG A 71 14.80 -6.52 -6.35
CA ARG A 71 15.81 -7.38 -6.99
C ARG A 71 15.29 -8.75 -7.39
N ASP A 72 14.17 -9.18 -6.82
CA ASP A 72 13.60 -10.50 -7.10
C ASP A 72 12.91 -10.48 -8.46
N LYS A 73 13.31 -11.39 -9.34
CA LYS A 73 12.64 -11.60 -10.64
C LYS A 73 11.38 -12.46 -10.52
N LYS A 74 11.36 -13.37 -9.52
CA LYS A 74 10.24 -14.27 -9.28
C LYS A 74 9.17 -13.60 -8.41
N CYS A 75 7.92 -13.91 -8.69
CA CYS A 75 6.76 -13.40 -7.98
C CYS A 75 6.08 -14.46 -7.08
N ASP A 76 6.61 -15.69 -7.04
CA ASP A 76 5.94 -16.83 -6.39
C ASP A 76 5.77 -16.63 -4.88
N ASN A 77 6.71 -15.94 -4.22
CA ASN A 77 6.62 -15.65 -2.78
C ASN A 77 5.40 -14.79 -2.41
N ILE A 78 4.76 -14.12 -3.38
CA ILE A 78 3.54 -13.35 -3.13
C ILE A 78 2.39 -14.28 -2.70
N PHE A 79 2.41 -15.55 -3.12
CA PHE A 79 1.44 -16.55 -2.64
C PHE A 79 1.57 -16.88 -1.15
N ASN A 80 2.65 -16.44 -0.47
CA ASN A 80 2.75 -16.48 0.99
C ASN A 80 1.96 -15.36 1.68
N TYR A 81 1.16 -14.59 0.92
CA TYR A 81 0.22 -13.65 1.50
C TYR A 81 -0.80 -14.39 2.37
N TYR A 82 -1.06 -13.85 3.54
CA TYR A 82 -2.18 -14.27 4.41
C TYR A 82 -2.73 -13.06 5.14
N ALA A 83 -4.02 -13.07 5.44
CA ALA A 83 -4.72 -12.01 6.15
C ALA A 83 -4.81 -12.34 7.65
N ALA A 84 -4.51 -11.35 8.50
CA ALA A 84 -4.60 -11.48 9.96
C ALA A 84 -4.56 -10.09 10.63
N GLY A 85 -5.15 -9.98 11.82
CA GLY A 85 -5.08 -8.76 12.62
C GLY A 85 -5.96 -7.62 12.11
N TRP A 86 -5.55 -6.41 12.40
CA TRP A 86 -6.23 -5.15 12.08
C TRP A 86 -5.45 -4.38 11.01
N ASN A 87 -5.87 -3.16 10.66
CA ASN A 87 -5.12 -2.30 9.76
C ASN A 87 -5.08 -0.85 10.24
N ARG A 88 -3.87 -0.34 10.42
CA ARG A 88 -3.57 1.08 10.60
C ARG A 88 -2.95 1.61 9.32
N ASP A 89 -3.79 2.00 8.37
CA ASP A 89 -3.34 2.43 7.05
C ASP A 89 -2.41 3.65 7.15
N GLY A 90 -2.69 4.60 8.05
CA GLY A 90 -1.82 5.74 8.29
C GLY A 90 -0.41 5.32 8.72
N LEU A 91 -0.28 4.35 9.66
CA LEU A 91 1.04 3.82 10.02
C LEU A 91 1.69 3.04 8.88
N ALA A 92 0.89 2.36 8.04
CA ALA A 92 1.41 1.67 6.87
C ALA A 92 2.01 2.66 5.87
N PHE A 93 1.31 3.76 5.55
CA PHE A 93 1.84 4.81 4.66
C PHE A 93 3.07 5.51 5.25
N ARG A 94 3.06 5.84 6.53
CA ARG A 94 4.23 6.41 7.21
C ARG A 94 5.43 5.47 7.19
N GLY A 95 5.18 4.17 7.40
CA GLY A 95 6.20 3.12 7.36
C GLY A 95 6.79 2.95 5.97
N ILE A 96 5.96 2.90 4.91
CA ILE A 96 6.47 2.78 3.54
C ILE A 96 7.25 4.03 3.13
N GLY A 97 6.84 5.23 3.57
CA GLY A 97 7.60 6.45 3.36
C GLY A 97 9.01 6.37 3.94
N LYS A 98 9.16 5.85 5.17
CA LYS A 98 10.48 5.62 5.78
C LYS A 98 11.29 4.54 5.07
N ILE A 99 10.65 3.48 4.60
CA ILE A 99 11.31 2.44 3.81
C ILE A 99 11.84 3.02 2.48
N LEU A 100 11.07 3.90 1.84
CA LEU A 100 11.50 4.60 0.63
C LEU A 100 12.65 5.56 0.89
N ASP A 101 12.63 6.30 1.99
CA ASP A 101 13.74 7.18 2.39
C ASP A 101 15.05 6.39 2.59
N MET A 102 14.99 5.14 3.08
CA MET A 102 16.15 4.28 3.30
C MET A 102 16.57 3.46 2.07
N ASN A 103 15.60 3.10 1.22
CA ASN A 103 15.80 2.24 0.06
C ASN A 103 14.88 2.67 -1.08
N PRO A 104 15.20 3.77 -1.76
CA PRO A 104 14.33 4.39 -2.77
C PRO A 104 14.17 3.55 -4.04
N GLY A 105 14.99 2.51 -4.24
CA GLY A 105 15.02 1.76 -5.49
C GLY A 105 15.99 2.39 -6.49
N VAL A 106 15.77 2.17 -7.78
CA VAL A 106 16.69 2.56 -8.87
C VAL A 106 16.19 3.72 -9.73
N ALA A 107 14.96 4.18 -9.51
CA ALA A 107 14.35 5.27 -10.26
C ALA A 107 14.03 6.46 -9.35
N ASP A 108 14.04 7.66 -9.92
CA ASP A 108 13.75 8.91 -9.19
C ASP A 108 12.26 9.09 -8.88
N ARG A 109 11.39 8.36 -9.59
CA ARG A 109 9.92 8.44 -9.41
C ARG A 109 9.41 7.20 -8.72
N HIS A 110 8.51 7.40 -7.75
CA HIS A 110 7.93 6.32 -6.95
C HIS A 110 6.41 6.32 -7.05
N LEU A 111 5.85 5.14 -7.23
CA LEU A 111 4.42 4.90 -7.20
C LEU A 111 4.12 3.88 -6.09
N VAL A 112 3.27 4.24 -5.17
CA VAL A 112 2.69 3.35 -4.16
C VAL A 112 1.28 2.97 -4.62
N ILE A 113 1.05 1.69 -4.83
CA ILE A 113 -0.27 1.14 -5.13
C ILE A 113 -0.71 0.31 -3.93
N ILE A 114 -1.88 0.58 -3.39
CA ILE A 114 -2.44 -0.22 -2.30
C ILE A 114 -3.68 -1.00 -2.76
N LEU A 115 -3.76 -2.28 -2.41
CA LEU A 115 -4.95 -3.10 -2.53
C LEU A 115 -5.63 -3.15 -1.16
N THR A 116 -6.81 -2.53 -1.03
CA THR A 116 -7.47 -2.32 0.27
C THR A 116 -8.99 -2.25 0.15
N ASP A 117 -9.69 -2.40 1.27
CA ASP A 117 -11.12 -2.06 1.40
C ASP A 117 -11.36 -0.64 1.94
N ALA A 118 -10.30 0.12 2.19
CA ALA A 118 -10.33 1.48 2.71
C ALA A 118 -11.13 1.61 4.02
N ALA A 119 -11.04 0.61 4.89
CA ALA A 119 -11.71 0.56 6.19
C ALA A 119 -10.68 0.42 7.33
N PRO A 120 -9.77 1.40 7.52
CA PRO A 120 -8.75 1.32 8.56
C PRO A 120 -9.37 1.27 9.96
N ASN A 121 -8.88 0.34 10.78
CA ASN A 121 -9.43 0.11 12.11
C ASN A 121 -8.46 -0.72 12.95
N ASP A 122 -8.38 -0.45 14.26
CA ASP A 122 -7.60 -1.23 15.21
C ASP A 122 -8.31 -1.32 16.56
N SER A 123 -8.28 -2.48 17.17
CA SER A 123 -8.81 -2.69 18.53
C SER A 123 -7.99 -1.99 19.62
N GLN A 124 -6.76 -1.63 19.34
CA GLN A 124 -5.91 -0.89 20.27
C GLN A 124 -6.19 0.61 20.17
N ARG A 125 -6.46 1.24 21.30
CA ARG A 125 -6.67 2.68 21.37
C ARG A 125 -5.39 3.44 21.08
N ILE A 126 -5.55 4.65 20.54
CA ILE A 126 -4.48 5.65 20.52
C ILE A 126 -4.32 6.16 21.95
N LEU A 127 -3.11 6.09 22.47
CA LEU A 127 -2.79 6.59 23.80
C LEU A 127 -2.87 8.12 23.87
N PRO A 128 -3.17 8.69 25.05
CA PRO A 128 -3.10 10.13 25.25
C PRO A 128 -1.74 10.71 24.88
N SER A 129 -1.73 11.92 24.31
CA SER A 129 -0.54 12.68 23.97
C SER A 129 -0.71 14.13 24.43
N GLN A 130 0.33 14.96 24.26
CA GLN A 130 0.25 16.39 24.57
C GLN A 130 -0.82 17.10 23.73
N ASP A 131 -0.99 16.70 22.46
CA ASP A 131 -1.96 17.29 21.55
C ASP A 131 -3.37 16.70 21.71
N SER A 132 -3.47 15.52 22.33
CA SER A 132 -4.73 14.79 22.57
C SER A 132 -4.71 14.16 23.96
N PRO A 133 -5.20 14.86 25.00
CA PRO A 133 -5.12 14.40 26.39
C PRO A 133 -5.99 13.19 26.70
N PHE A 134 -6.87 12.78 25.80
CA PHE A 134 -7.71 11.60 25.93
C PHE A 134 -7.32 10.55 24.89
N GLY A 135 -7.28 9.27 25.29
CA GLY A 135 -7.10 8.17 24.34
C GLY A 135 -8.34 8.01 23.45
N HIS A 136 -8.11 7.70 22.17
CA HIS A 136 -9.14 7.53 21.15
C HIS A 136 -9.13 6.12 20.59
N ASP A 137 -10.28 5.64 20.14
CA ASP A 137 -10.36 4.43 19.34
C ASP A 137 -9.83 4.74 17.93
N TYR A 138 -9.08 3.81 17.36
CA TYR A 138 -8.60 3.95 15.98
C TYR A 138 -9.64 3.37 15.02
N SER A 139 -10.69 4.13 14.77
CA SER A 139 -11.81 3.75 13.90
C SER A 139 -12.43 4.98 13.23
N ASP A 140 -13.33 4.73 12.32
CA ASP A 140 -14.19 5.74 11.67
C ASP A 140 -13.38 6.94 11.13
N ASP A 141 -13.84 8.14 11.38
CA ASP A 141 -13.20 9.37 10.87
C ASP A 141 -11.76 9.55 11.37
N ILE A 142 -11.42 9.09 12.56
CA ILE A 142 -10.06 9.22 13.11
C ILE A 142 -9.08 8.42 12.28
N SER A 143 -9.38 7.16 12.02
CA SER A 143 -8.52 6.27 11.24
C SER A 143 -8.45 6.66 9.77
N VAL A 144 -9.58 7.09 9.19
CA VAL A 144 -9.65 7.57 7.81
C VAL A 144 -8.85 8.86 7.63
N ASN A 145 -8.96 9.81 8.57
CA ASN A 145 -8.20 11.06 8.51
C ASN A 145 -6.70 10.84 8.71
N ASP A 146 -6.30 9.91 9.59
CA ASP A 146 -4.89 9.53 9.75
C ASP A 146 -4.33 8.99 8.43
N ALA A 147 -5.02 8.05 7.80
CA ALA A 147 -4.62 7.52 6.51
C ALA A 147 -4.56 8.59 5.41
N ALA A 148 -5.56 9.47 5.34
CA ALA A 148 -5.60 10.57 4.36
C ALA A 148 -4.45 11.57 4.55
N ASN A 149 -4.09 11.89 5.79
CA ASN A 149 -2.98 12.78 6.11
C ASN A 149 -1.65 12.17 5.66
N GLU A 150 -1.43 10.89 5.89
CA GLU A 150 -0.20 10.20 5.49
C GLU A 150 -0.09 10.03 3.96
N VAL A 151 -1.21 9.75 3.28
CA VAL A 151 -1.24 9.75 1.81
C VAL A 151 -0.85 11.13 1.27
N ARG A 152 -1.38 12.21 1.86
CA ARG A 152 -1.02 13.58 1.49
C ARG A 152 0.47 13.86 1.73
N ALA A 153 0.99 13.45 2.90
CA ALA A 153 2.41 13.61 3.22
C ALA A 153 3.34 12.86 2.25
N LEU A 154 2.95 11.69 1.75
CA LEU A 154 3.70 10.99 0.69
C LEU A 154 3.66 11.77 -0.63
N ARG A 155 2.49 12.28 -1.02
CA ARG A 155 2.33 13.08 -2.25
C ARG A 155 3.12 14.38 -2.20
N ASP A 156 3.18 15.03 -1.04
CA ASP A 156 4.00 16.24 -0.82
C ASP A 156 5.51 15.98 -0.98
N LYS A 157 5.94 14.73 -0.79
CA LYS A 157 7.30 14.27 -1.10
C LYS A 157 7.50 13.87 -2.58
N GLY A 158 6.50 14.05 -3.44
CA GLY A 158 6.56 13.65 -4.84
C GLY A 158 6.29 12.16 -5.10
N ILE A 159 5.83 11.41 -4.09
CA ILE A 159 5.47 10.00 -4.23
C ILE A 159 4.01 9.90 -4.69
N HIS A 160 3.76 9.29 -5.83
CA HIS A 160 2.39 9.01 -6.27
C HIS A 160 1.76 7.90 -5.44
N VAL A 161 0.55 8.12 -4.95
CA VAL A 161 -0.21 7.11 -4.22
C VAL A 161 -1.54 6.88 -4.90
N SER A 162 -1.81 5.62 -5.26
CA SER A 162 -3.06 5.19 -5.88
C SER A 162 -3.59 3.93 -5.18
N ALA A 163 -4.90 3.69 -5.26
CA ALA A 163 -5.51 2.53 -4.64
C ALA A 163 -6.32 1.69 -5.63
N VAL A 164 -6.26 0.39 -5.43
CA VAL A 164 -7.21 -0.58 -5.97
C VAL A 164 -8.21 -0.89 -4.85
N PHE A 165 -9.38 -0.26 -4.94
CA PHE A 165 -10.40 -0.36 -3.92
C PHE A 165 -11.30 -1.58 -4.15
N MET A 166 -11.36 -2.44 -3.14
CA MET A 166 -12.12 -3.69 -3.15
C MET A 166 -13.13 -3.76 -2.02
N GLY A 167 -13.54 -2.61 -1.51
CA GLY A 167 -14.54 -2.47 -0.45
C GLY A 167 -15.97 -2.45 -0.97
N ASN A 168 -16.91 -2.47 -0.03
CA ASN A 168 -18.33 -2.28 -0.30
C ASN A 168 -18.69 -0.80 -0.54
N ASP A 169 -19.96 -0.51 -0.87
CA ASP A 169 -20.41 0.86 -1.11
C ASP A 169 -20.31 1.75 0.13
N ALA A 170 -20.46 1.20 1.33
CA ALA A 170 -20.32 1.97 2.58
C ALA A 170 -18.91 2.53 2.79
N ALA A 171 -17.88 1.81 2.34
CA ALA A 171 -16.50 2.25 2.45
C ALA A 171 -16.03 3.15 1.28
N ALA A 172 -16.86 3.38 0.26
CA ALA A 172 -16.50 4.20 -0.90
C ALA A 172 -16.16 5.64 -0.50
N ASN A 173 -16.89 6.23 0.44
CA ASN A 173 -16.61 7.57 0.97
C ASN A 173 -15.26 7.64 1.70
N SER A 174 -14.89 6.59 2.41
CA SER A 174 -13.57 6.50 3.06
C SER A 174 -12.45 6.42 2.02
N ALA A 175 -12.63 5.63 0.97
CA ALA A 175 -11.67 5.57 -0.13
C ALA A 175 -11.49 6.94 -0.81
N GLU A 176 -12.57 7.68 -1.05
CA GLU A 176 -12.51 9.02 -1.63
C GLU A 176 -11.82 10.02 -0.69
N LYS A 177 -12.08 9.97 0.62
CA LYS A 177 -11.39 10.80 1.63
C LYS A 177 -9.89 10.52 1.66
N ILE A 178 -9.48 9.26 1.59
CA ILE A 178 -8.08 8.84 1.70
C ILE A 178 -7.32 9.14 0.40
N TYR A 179 -7.85 8.73 -0.74
CA TYR A 179 -7.12 8.70 -2.01
C TYR A 179 -7.51 9.83 -2.97
N GLY A 180 -8.63 10.53 -2.70
CA GLY A 180 -9.20 11.50 -3.64
C GLY A 180 -9.74 10.81 -4.88
N LYS A 181 -9.28 11.24 -6.06
CA LYS A 181 -9.64 10.63 -7.35
C LYS A 181 -8.70 9.51 -7.77
N GLU A 182 -7.62 9.30 -7.03
CA GLU A 182 -6.55 8.37 -7.36
C GLU A 182 -6.85 6.95 -6.85
N PHE A 183 -8.06 6.44 -7.13
CA PHE A 183 -8.36 5.03 -6.90
C PHE A 183 -9.26 4.45 -8.00
N THR A 184 -9.07 3.17 -8.25
CA THR A 184 -9.91 2.39 -9.15
C THR A 184 -10.70 1.38 -8.33
N ARG A 185 -12.01 1.36 -8.52
CA ARG A 185 -12.88 0.39 -7.85
C ARG A 185 -13.01 -0.87 -8.68
N ILE A 186 -12.65 -2.01 -8.10
CA ILE A 186 -12.97 -3.32 -8.65
C ILE A 186 -14.31 -3.75 -8.07
N ARG A 187 -15.33 -3.83 -8.90
CA ARG A 187 -16.60 -4.46 -8.54
C ARG A 187 -16.47 -5.96 -8.74
N ARG A 188 -17.02 -6.73 -7.83
CA ARG A 188 -17.13 -8.17 -8.03
C ARG A 188 -17.98 -8.45 -9.28
N ILE A 189 -17.49 -9.33 -10.10
CA ILE A 189 -18.26 -10.05 -11.09
C ILE A 189 -18.96 -11.20 -10.38
#